data_a8c498c7f330ccfb22c8974dac1bdd4e
#
_entry.id   a8c498c7f330ccfb22c8974dac1bdd4e
#
_cell.length_a   1.000
_cell.length_b   1.000
_cell.length_c   1.000
_cell.angle_alpha   90.00
_cell.angle_beta   90.00
_cell.angle_gamma   90.00
#
_symmetry.space_group_name_H-M   'P 1'
#
loop_
_entity.id
_entity.type
_entity.pdbx_description
1 polymer ?
#
loop_
_entity_poly.entity_id
_entity_poly.type
_entity_poly.pdbx_seq_one_letter_code
_entity_poly.pdbx_strand_id
1 'polypeptide(L)'
;METVNVKEVIGSKLATSSDKGLLLYEILVEKVSNNEPVTVDFSDIKTVIPSFTNKAFGKLFDVINLTEYKDLIRYNEDINKIFMDCINYSIENSTTKREQYKAEMNKMYQEIEEQNA
;
A
#
# COMPACT_ATOMS: atom_id res chain seq x y z
N MET A 1 -14.64 -10.62 -9.90
CA MET A 1 -13.56 -9.97 -9.12
C MET A 1 -13.26 -10.80 -7.89
N GLU A 2 -12.00 -11.08 -7.65
CA GLU A 2 -11.59 -11.89 -6.51
C GLU A 2 -11.64 -11.08 -5.22
N THR A 3 -12.00 -11.73 -4.11
CA THR A 3 -12.05 -11.11 -2.79
C THR A 3 -10.99 -11.76 -1.89
N VAL A 4 -10.18 -10.92 -1.24
CA VAL A 4 -9.18 -11.35 -0.25
C VAL A 4 -9.69 -10.95 1.13
N ASN A 5 -9.94 -11.92 1.99
CA ASN A 5 -10.39 -11.69 3.36
C ASN A 5 -9.18 -11.49 4.28
N VAL A 6 -9.05 -10.30 4.84
CA VAL A 6 -7.88 -9.93 5.65
C VAL A 6 -7.76 -10.82 6.88
N LYS A 7 -8.86 -11.07 7.59
CA LYS A 7 -8.86 -11.91 8.80
C LYS A 7 -8.33 -13.32 8.51
N GLU A 8 -8.73 -13.91 7.40
CA GLU A 8 -8.25 -15.24 7.00
C GLU A 8 -6.76 -15.22 6.67
N VAL A 9 -6.31 -14.20 5.96
CA VAL A 9 -4.91 -14.06 5.55
C VAL A 9 -3.97 -13.93 6.75
N ILE A 10 -4.32 -13.06 7.70
CA ILE A 10 -3.46 -12.77 8.85
C ILE A 10 -3.76 -13.66 10.05
N GLY A 11 -4.85 -14.41 10.04
CA GLY A 11 -5.24 -15.31 11.13
C GLY A 11 -5.61 -14.58 12.42
N SER A 12 -6.08 -13.33 12.33
CA SER A 12 -6.37 -12.49 13.49
C SER A 12 -7.38 -11.40 13.14
N LYS A 13 -8.11 -10.92 14.15
CA LYS A 13 -8.97 -9.74 14.04
C LYS A 13 -8.20 -8.44 14.24
N LEU A 14 -6.91 -8.52 14.61
CA LEU A 14 -6.07 -7.36 14.93
C LEU A 14 -5.01 -7.19 13.84
N ALA A 15 -5.22 -6.22 12.96
CA ALA A 15 -4.28 -5.86 11.89
C ALA A 15 -3.33 -4.77 12.42
N THR A 16 -2.41 -5.17 13.32
CA THR A 16 -1.63 -4.24 14.14
C THR A 16 -0.12 -4.43 14.05
N SER A 17 0.39 -5.30 13.17
CA SER A 17 1.84 -5.51 13.06
C SER A 17 2.31 -5.43 11.62
N SER A 18 3.59 -5.07 11.46
CA SER A 18 4.27 -5.07 10.16
C SER A 18 4.33 -6.46 9.55
N ASP A 19 4.56 -7.50 10.36
CA ASP A 19 4.63 -8.88 9.89
C ASP A 19 3.31 -9.34 9.28
N LYS A 20 2.18 -9.01 9.91
CA LYS A 20 0.85 -9.29 9.37
C LYS A 20 0.58 -8.48 8.10
N GLY A 21 1.05 -7.24 8.05
CA GLY A 21 0.97 -6.42 6.85
C GLY A 21 1.69 -7.05 5.67
N LEU A 22 2.87 -7.63 5.90
CA LEU A 22 3.62 -8.33 4.86
C LEU A 22 2.91 -9.57 4.35
N LEU A 23 2.17 -10.30 5.19
CA LEU A 23 1.37 -11.44 4.74
C LEU A 23 0.31 -11.01 3.73
N LEU A 24 -0.38 -9.93 4.00
CA LEU A 24 -1.36 -9.38 3.05
C LEU A 24 -0.68 -8.84 1.80
N TYR A 25 0.44 -8.14 1.96
CA TYR A 25 1.23 -7.62 0.85
C TYR A 25 1.61 -8.70 -0.15
N GLU A 26 2.08 -9.85 0.31
CA GLU A 26 2.51 -10.96 -0.56
C GLU A 26 1.38 -11.42 -1.49
N ILE A 27 0.16 -11.44 -1.00
CA ILE A 27 -1.01 -11.78 -1.81
C ILE A 27 -1.35 -10.66 -2.79
N LEU A 28 -1.41 -9.42 -2.29
CA LEU A 28 -1.80 -8.26 -3.12
C LEU A 28 -0.77 -7.96 -4.21
N VAL A 29 0.51 -8.08 -3.93
CA VAL A 29 1.55 -7.80 -4.93
C VAL A 29 1.48 -8.76 -6.10
N GLU A 30 1.16 -10.02 -5.85
CA GLU A 30 0.95 -11.01 -6.91
C GLU A 30 -0.23 -10.62 -7.80
N LYS A 31 -1.34 -10.23 -7.19
CA LYS A 31 -2.54 -9.80 -7.93
C LYS A 31 -2.26 -8.58 -8.81
N VAL A 32 -1.69 -7.53 -8.24
CA VAL A 32 -1.44 -6.29 -9.00
C VAL A 32 -0.36 -6.49 -10.06
N SER A 33 0.62 -7.35 -9.82
CA SER A 33 1.65 -7.67 -10.81
C SER A 33 1.09 -8.40 -12.02
N ASN A 34 0.02 -9.17 -11.82
CA ASN A 34 -0.71 -9.87 -12.89
C ASN A 34 -1.86 -9.04 -13.47
N ASN A 35 -1.97 -7.78 -13.08
CA ASN A 35 -3.04 -6.87 -13.50
C ASN A 35 -4.44 -7.41 -13.16
N GLU A 36 -4.57 -8.10 -12.04
CA GLU A 36 -5.82 -8.70 -11.57
C GLU A 36 -6.50 -7.79 -10.53
N PRO A 37 -7.74 -7.32 -10.79
CA PRO A 37 -8.48 -6.56 -9.78
C PRO A 37 -8.83 -7.43 -8.58
N VAL A 38 -8.78 -6.84 -7.38
CA VAL A 38 -9.07 -7.55 -6.14
C VAL A 38 -9.82 -6.64 -5.17
N THR A 39 -10.79 -7.21 -4.45
CA THR A 39 -11.46 -6.56 -3.34
C THR A 39 -10.83 -7.04 -2.04
N VAL A 40 -10.35 -6.12 -1.22
CA VAL A 40 -9.79 -6.41 0.09
C VAL A 40 -10.90 -6.25 1.13
N ASP A 41 -11.26 -7.35 1.79
CA ASP A 41 -12.39 -7.40 2.71
C ASP A 41 -11.89 -7.35 4.16
N PHE A 42 -12.27 -6.28 4.88
CA PHE A 42 -11.94 -6.05 6.28
C PHE A 42 -13.05 -6.51 7.25
N SER A 43 -14.00 -7.30 6.78
CA SER A 43 -15.06 -7.83 7.66
C SER A 43 -14.47 -8.54 8.87
N ASP A 44 -15.05 -8.32 10.03
CA ASP A 44 -14.63 -8.89 11.33
C ASP A 44 -13.25 -8.44 11.84
N ILE A 45 -12.57 -7.55 11.14
CA ILE A 45 -11.37 -6.91 11.68
C ILE A 45 -11.79 -5.86 12.71
N LYS A 46 -11.16 -5.89 13.88
CA LYS A 46 -11.47 -4.97 14.99
C LYS A 46 -10.56 -3.76 15.04
N THR A 47 -9.29 -3.93 14.70
CA THR A 47 -8.29 -2.87 14.82
C THR A 47 -7.36 -2.88 13.63
N VAL A 48 -7.08 -1.70 13.10
CA VAL A 48 -6.09 -1.47 12.03
C VAL A 48 -5.21 -0.29 12.47
N ILE A 49 -3.90 -0.44 12.36
CA ILE A 49 -2.95 0.64 12.64
C ILE A 49 -1.96 0.83 11.47
N PRO A 50 -1.29 2.00 11.39
CA PRO A 50 -0.39 2.30 10.26
C PRO A 50 0.77 1.33 10.07
N SER A 51 1.28 0.69 11.12
CA SER A 51 2.34 -0.32 10.98
C SER A 51 1.91 -1.47 10.07
N PHE A 52 0.64 -1.84 10.11
CA PHE A 52 0.05 -2.83 9.22
C PHE A 52 -0.17 -2.26 7.81
N THR A 53 -0.85 -1.12 7.70
CA THR A 53 -1.23 -0.56 6.38
C THR A 53 -0.03 -0.10 5.58
N ASN A 54 1.03 0.38 6.22
CA ASN A 54 2.27 0.74 5.54
C ASN A 54 2.89 -0.45 4.81
N LYS A 55 2.88 -1.63 5.41
CA LYS A 55 3.44 -2.85 4.81
C LYS A 55 2.49 -3.52 3.84
N ALA A 56 1.19 -3.51 4.14
CA ALA A 56 0.19 -4.16 3.28
C ALA A 56 -0.08 -3.36 2.00
N PHE A 57 -0.23 -2.05 2.10
CA PHE A 57 -0.65 -1.18 1.00
C PHE A 57 0.42 -0.22 0.54
N GLY A 58 1.10 0.45 1.49
CA GLY A 58 2.14 1.42 1.14
C GLY A 58 3.26 0.81 0.31
N LYS A 59 3.66 -0.41 0.63
CA LYS A 59 4.73 -1.11 -0.07
C LYS A 59 4.37 -1.47 -1.52
N LEU A 60 3.09 -1.53 -1.87
CA LEU A 60 2.66 -1.81 -3.24
C LEU A 60 3.18 -0.76 -4.23
N PHE A 61 3.45 0.45 -3.76
CA PHE A 61 3.99 1.52 -4.60
C PHE A 61 5.45 1.33 -5.00
N ASP A 62 6.11 0.26 -4.53
CA ASP A 62 7.38 -0.21 -5.10
C ASP A 62 7.18 -0.83 -6.49
N VAL A 63 5.98 -1.29 -6.79
CA VAL A 63 5.65 -2.08 -7.99
C VAL A 63 4.68 -1.37 -8.91
N ILE A 64 3.70 -0.64 -8.37
CA ILE A 64 2.63 0.02 -9.14
C ILE A 64 2.55 1.50 -8.80
N ASN A 65 1.92 2.29 -9.67
CA ASN A 65 1.63 3.69 -9.43
C ASN A 65 0.22 3.88 -8.85
N LEU A 66 -0.11 5.14 -8.51
CA LEU A 66 -1.40 5.45 -7.88
C LEU A 66 -2.59 5.15 -8.79
N THR A 67 -2.46 5.38 -10.10
CA THR A 67 -3.53 5.09 -11.06
C THR A 67 -3.81 3.59 -11.11
N GLU A 68 -2.78 2.76 -11.20
CA GLU A 68 -2.91 1.31 -11.17
C GLU A 68 -3.51 0.82 -9.86
N TYR A 69 -3.09 1.42 -8.73
CA TYR A 69 -3.64 1.09 -7.43
C TYR A 69 -5.16 1.31 -7.39
N LYS A 70 -5.63 2.48 -7.84
CA LYS A 70 -7.05 2.82 -7.84
C LYS A 70 -7.87 1.91 -8.75
N ASP A 71 -7.27 1.46 -9.85
CA ASP A 71 -7.94 0.57 -10.79
C ASP A 71 -8.04 -0.87 -10.26
N LEU A 72 -7.02 -1.34 -9.54
CA LEU A 72 -6.88 -2.76 -9.18
C LEU A 72 -7.31 -3.09 -7.75
N ILE A 73 -7.14 -2.18 -6.80
CA ILE A 73 -7.44 -2.44 -5.39
C ILE A 73 -8.75 -1.76 -5.00
N ARG A 74 -9.69 -2.57 -4.52
CA ARG A 74 -10.98 -2.12 -4.00
C ARG A 74 -11.17 -2.65 -2.59
N TYR A 75 -12.11 -2.08 -1.86
CA TYR A 75 -12.41 -2.45 -0.48
C TYR A 75 -13.88 -2.79 -0.35
N ASN A 76 -14.24 -3.55 0.70
CA ASN A 76 -15.65 -3.82 0.99
C ASN A 76 -16.40 -2.50 1.22
N GLU A 77 -17.64 -2.40 0.74
CA GLU A 77 -18.43 -1.14 0.76
C GLU A 77 -18.65 -0.60 2.17
N ASP A 78 -18.79 -1.51 3.14
CA ASP A 78 -19.02 -1.17 4.54
C ASP A 78 -17.75 -1.06 5.38
N ILE A 79 -16.59 -0.90 4.73
CA ILE A 79 -15.32 -0.75 5.45
C ILE A 79 -15.39 0.43 6.43
N ASN A 80 -14.87 0.22 7.64
CA ASN A 80 -14.82 1.24 8.67
C ASN A 80 -14.00 2.44 8.19
N LYS A 81 -14.54 3.65 8.39
CA LYS A 81 -13.88 4.89 7.98
C LYS A 81 -12.50 5.05 8.61
N ILE A 82 -12.33 4.65 9.88
CA ILE A 82 -11.05 4.73 10.56
C ILE A 82 -10.01 3.85 9.86
N PHE A 83 -10.42 2.67 9.39
CA PHE A 83 -9.54 1.78 8.64
C PHE A 83 -9.13 2.41 7.29
N MET A 84 -10.09 3.00 6.59
CA MET A 84 -9.80 3.71 5.35
C MET A 84 -8.86 4.89 5.57
N ASP A 85 -9.02 5.63 6.65
CA ASP A 85 -8.13 6.74 6.99
C ASP A 85 -6.68 6.24 7.20
N CYS A 86 -6.50 5.09 7.86
CA CYS A 86 -5.18 4.48 8.02
C CYS A 86 -4.57 4.05 6.67
N ILE A 87 -5.38 3.47 5.80
CA ILE A 87 -4.95 3.04 4.47
C ILE A 87 -4.53 4.26 3.64
N ASN A 88 -5.38 5.29 3.59
CA ASN A 88 -5.11 6.51 2.84
C ASN A 88 -3.86 7.23 3.36
N TYR A 89 -3.64 7.26 4.66
CA TYR A 89 -2.43 7.81 5.27
C TYR A 89 -1.18 7.08 4.76
N SER A 90 -1.21 5.76 4.73
CA SER A 90 -0.09 4.95 4.25
C SER A 90 0.19 5.16 2.76
N ILE A 91 -0.85 5.29 1.95
CA ILE A 91 -0.74 5.55 0.52
C ILE A 91 -0.13 6.93 0.29
N GLU A 92 -0.64 7.96 0.96
CA GLU A 92 -0.14 9.31 0.86
C GLU A 92 1.34 9.41 1.27
N ASN A 93 1.71 8.80 2.38
CA ASN A 93 3.11 8.75 2.83
C ASN A 93 4.01 8.09 1.79
N SER A 94 3.60 6.96 1.24
CA SER A 94 4.41 6.22 0.27
C SER A 94 4.60 7.00 -1.02
N THR A 95 3.55 7.63 -1.54
CA THR A 95 3.63 8.39 -2.78
C THR A 95 4.41 9.69 -2.60
N THR A 96 4.18 10.43 -1.51
CA THR A 96 4.89 11.68 -1.22
C THR A 96 6.38 11.45 -1.00
N LYS A 97 6.75 10.42 -0.22
CA LYS A 97 8.16 10.10 0.03
C LYS A 97 8.90 9.76 -1.27
N ARG A 98 8.26 9.05 -2.18
CA ARG A 98 8.87 8.70 -3.47
C ARG A 98 9.10 9.92 -4.35
N GLU A 99 8.16 10.83 -4.38
CA GLU A 99 8.29 12.09 -5.11
C GLU A 99 9.44 12.94 -4.57
N GLN A 100 9.56 13.05 -3.25
CA GLN A 100 10.66 13.73 -2.60
C GLN A 100 12.01 13.09 -2.93
N TYR A 101 12.10 11.78 -2.87
CA TYR A 101 13.30 11.04 -3.20
C TYR A 101 13.73 11.29 -4.65
N LYS A 102 12.81 11.22 -5.60
CA LYS A 102 13.07 11.49 -7.02
C LYS A 102 13.56 12.92 -7.23
N ALA A 103 12.95 13.89 -6.58
CA ALA A 103 13.35 15.29 -6.66
C ALA A 103 14.77 15.50 -6.13
N GLU A 104 15.12 14.89 -5.00
CA GLU A 104 16.47 14.95 -4.43
C GLU A 104 17.51 14.30 -5.34
N MET A 105 17.20 13.15 -5.91
CA MET A 105 18.09 12.47 -6.85
C MET A 105 18.35 13.29 -8.10
N ASN A 106 17.30 13.88 -8.68
CA ASN A 106 17.43 14.73 -9.85
C ASN A 106 18.31 15.96 -9.55
N LYS A 107 18.14 16.55 -8.39
CA LYS A 107 18.95 17.69 -7.95
C LYS A 107 20.42 17.31 -7.83
N MET A 108 20.71 16.15 -7.27
CA MET A 108 22.08 15.63 -7.15
C MET A 108 22.73 15.42 -8.52
N TYR A 109 22.02 14.86 -9.48
CA TYR A 109 22.52 14.69 -10.83
C TYR A 109 22.82 16.00 -11.53
N GLN A 110 21.98 17.02 -11.35
CA GLN A 110 22.23 18.37 -11.90
C GLN A 110 23.51 18.99 -11.29
N GLU A 111 23.73 18.86 -10.00
CA GLU A 111 24.93 19.37 -9.34
C GLU A 111 26.20 18.70 -9.87
N ILE A 112 26.16 17.39 -10.13
CA ILE A 112 27.28 16.63 -10.70
C ILE A 112 27.60 17.13 -12.13
N GLU A 113 26.58 17.31 -12.96
CA GLU A 113 26.74 17.82 -14.33
C GLU A 113 27.35 19.23 -14.35
N GLU A 114 26.88 20.11 -13.46
CA GLU A 114 27.42 21.47 -13.32
C GLU A 114 28.90 21.47 -12.90
N GLN A 115 29.32 20.55 -12.02
CA GLN A 115 30.69 20.42 -11.57
C GLN A 115 31.61 19.89 -12.67
N ASN A 116 31.10 19.11 -13.60
CA ASN A 116 31.87 18.52 -14.70
C ASN A 116 31.86 19.37 -15.98
N ALA A 117 31.12 20.46 -15.96
CA ALA A 117 31.10 21.42 -17.08
C ALA A 117 32.25 22.47 -16.96
#